data_aa323f2793d8946653a8946b6c60268d
#
_entry.id   aa323f2793d8946653a8946b6c60268d
#
_cell.length_a   1.000
_cell.length_b   1.000
_cell.length_c   1.000
_cell.angle_alpha   90.00
_cell.angle_beta   90.00
_cell.angle_gamma   90.00
#
_symmetry.space_group_name_H-M   'P 1'
#
loop_
_entity.id
_entity.type
_entity.pdbx_description
1 polymer ?
#
loop_
_entity_poly.entity_id
_entity_poly.type
_entity_poly.pdbx_seq_one_letter_code
_entity_poly.pdbx_strand_id
1 'polypeptide(L)'
;MEKRHKHVSPTLDIMAKKIFSLPEVTVAFIRDILDLDVVDAQILEGTQLHKKDFDEDELFSTSVDVRAKLNDGTEVIIEIQVRKQHYFLNRFHYYLANQLVENLQQLRQQGQTHKMYEQMEPVYGIAILEKTLLPDEESPINTYWMANSRTGKPLYSYYKNGKRQNLLQIAF
;
A
#
# COMPACT_ATOMS: atom_id res chain seq x y z
N MET A 1 -20.34 -40.01 -6.53
CA MET A 1 -20.03 -38.67 -7.12
C MET A 1 -19.29 -37.86 -6.07
N GLU A 2 -17.97 -37.87 -6.10
CA GLU A 2 -17.12 -37.07 -5.20
C GLU A 2 -17.27 -35.59 -5.53
N LYS A 3 -17.74 -34.81 -4.58
CA LYS A 3 -17.74 -33.35 -4.70
C LYS A 3 -16.28 -32.90 -4.73
N ARG A 4 -15.75 -32.61 -5.92
CA ARG A 4 -14.48 -31.89 -6.05
C ARG A 4 -14.65 -30.54 -5.34
N HIS A 5 -14.02 -30.39 -4.19
CA HIS A 5 -13.84 -29.09 -3.57
C HIS A 5 -13.05 -28.23 -4.57
N LYS A 6 -13.70 -27.26 -5.18
CA LYS A 6 -13.00 -26.25 -5.97
C LYS A 6 -12.11 -25.49 -5.00
N HIS A 7 -10.80 -25.67 -5.10
CA HIS A 7 -9.86 -24.80 -4.42
C HIS A 7 -10.03 -23.40 -4.98
N VAL A 8 -10.55 -22.50 -4.15
CA VAL A 8 -10.64 -21.08 -4.49
C VAL A 8 -9.27 -20.49 -4.22
N SER A 9 -8.66 -19.87 -5.22
CA SER A 9 -7.38 -19.19 -5.02
C SER A 9 -7.54 -18.06 -4.01
N PRO A 10 -6.67 -17.94 -2.99
CA PRO A 10 -6.68 -16.81 -2.06
C PRO A 10 -6.44 -15.46 -2.74
N THR A 11 -5.87 -15.49 -3.96
CA THR A 11 -5.62 -14.29 -4.77
C THR A 11 -6.85 -13.82 -5.57
N LEU A 12 -7.97 -14.53 -5.50
CA LEU A 12 -9.22 -13.99 -6.03
C LEU A 12 -9.60 -12.73 -5.24
N ASP A 13 -9.80 -11.62 -5.94
CA ASP A 13 -10.08 -10.29 -5.39
C ASP A 13 -11.08 -10.31 -4.22
N ILE A 14 -12.22 -10.99 -4.36
CA ILE A 14 -13.24 -11.11 -3.31
C ILE A 14 -12.71 -11.85 -2.08
N MET A 15 -11.93 -12.92 -2.27
CA MET A 15 -11.39 -13.71 -1.15
C MET A 15 -10.30 -12.95 -0.42
N ALA A 16 -9.44 -12.29 -1.15
CA ALA A 16 -8.38 -11.47 -0.59
C ALA A 16 -8.93 -10.30 0.22
N LYS A 17 -9.90 -9.56 -0.31
CA LYS A 17 -10.61 -8.50 0.43
C LYS A 17 -11.24 -9.03 1.71
N LYS A 18 -11.83 -10.23 1.68
CA LYS A 18 -12.42 -10.86 2.86
C LYS A 18 -11.35 -11.28 3.89
N ILE A 19 -10.21 -11.79 3.46
CA ILE A 19 -9.10 -12.17 4.35
C ILE A 19 -8.52 -10.92 5.01
N PHE A 20 -8.21 -9.90 4.22
CA PHE A 20 -7.61 -8.65 4.72
C PHE A 20 -8.62 -7.69 5.36
N SER A 21 -9.91 -8.00 5.38
CA SER A 21 -10.88 -7.28 6.23
C SER A 21 -10.78 -7.67 7.71
N LEU A 22 -10.03 -8.73 8.03
CA LEU A 22 -9.77 -9.16 9.40
C LEU A 22 -8.52 -8.43 9.93
N PRO A 23 -8.65 -7.52 10.92
CA PRO A 23 -7.53 -6.69 11.38
C PRO A 23 -6.33 -7.51 11.86
N GLU A 24 -6.56 -8.59 12.60
CA GLU A 24 -5.50 -9.47 13.10
C GLU A 24 -4.68 -10.13 11.97
N VAL A 25 -5.33 -10.52 10.88
CA VAL A 25 -4.65 -11.10 9.72
C VAL A 25 -3.84 -10.04 8.99
N THR A 26 -4.42 -8.86 8.80
CA THR A 26 -3.77 -7.74 8.11
C THR A 26 -2.57 -7.23 8.91
N VAL A 27 -2.68 -7.11 10.23
CA VAL A 27 -1.57 -6.73 11.11
C VAL A 27 -0.43 -7.74 11.03
N ALA A 28 -0.72 -9.04 11.14
CA ALA A 28 0.29 -10.09 11.04
C ALA A 28 1.00 -10.04 9.67
N PHE A 29 0.23 -9.92 8.60
CA PHE A 29 0.76 -9.84 7.24
C PHE A 29 1.67 -8.61 7.02
N ILE A 30 1.22 -7.42 7.43
CA ILE A 30 2.01 -6.18 7.32
C ILE A 30 3.31 -6.29 8.12
N ARG A 31 3.24 -6.83 9.34
CA ARG A 31 4.41 -7.06 10.19
C ARG A 31 5.44 -7.94 9.50
N ASP A 32 5.00 -9.07 8.96
CA ASP A 32 5.89 -10.06 8.34
C ASP A 32 6.52 -9.55 7.04
N ILE A 33 5.77 -8.77 6.23
CA ILE A 33 6.26 -8.30 4.92
C ILE A 33 7.14 -7.06 5.05
N LEU A 34 6.77 -6.11 5.92
CA LEU A 34 7.46 -4.82 6.02
C LEU A 34 8.44 -4.73 7.19
N ASP A 35 8.56 -5.79 7.99
CA ASP A 35 9.39 -5.82 9.21
C ASP A 35 9.09 -4.62 10.15
N LEU A 36 7.79 -4.34 10.35
CA LEU A 36 7.32 -3.24 11.18
C LEU A 36 6.78 -3.78 12.51
N ASP A 37 7.08 -3.06 13.60
CA ASP A 37 6.48 -3.34 14.91
C ASP A 37 5.05 -2.80 14.99
N VAL A 38 4.13 -3.50 14.35
CA VAL A 38 2.71 -3.15 14.28
C VAL A 38 1.92 -3.97 15.30
N VAL A 39 1.15 -3.31 16.14
CA VAL A 39 0.31 -3.95 17.15
C VAL A 39 -1.18 -3.92 16.76
N ASP A 40 -1.60 -2.91 15.99
CA ASP A 40 -2.99 -2.73 15.57
C ASP A 40 -3.07 -1.98 14.23
N ALA A 41 -4.14 -2.23 13.50
CA ALA A 41 -4.45 -1.54 12.25
C ALA A 41 -5.95 -1.34 12.09
N GLN A 42 -6.33 -0.12 11.72
CA GLN A 42 -7.68 0.17 11.27
C GLN A 42 -7.80 -0.13 9.78
N ILE A 43 -8.67 -1.07 9.43
CA ILE A 43 -8.98 -1.34 8.02
C ILE A 43 -9.92 -0.24 7.52
N LEU A 44 -9.49 0.46 6.50
CA LEU A 44 -10.25 1.53 5.86
C LEU A 44 -10.94 0.96 4.62
N GLU A 45 -12.12 1.46 4.30
CA GLU A 45 -12.77 1.12 3.03
C GLU A 45 -11.87 1.54 1.87
N GLY A 46 -11.78 0.68 0.85
CA GLY A 46 -10.96 0.95 -0.33
C GLY A 46 -11.36 2.28 -0.97
N THR A 47 -10.41 3.17 -1.12
CA THR A 47 -10.67 4.50 -1.67
C THR A 47 -11.09 4.38 -3.12
N GLN A 48 -12.31 4.78 -3.44
CA GLN A 48 -12.66 5.14 -4.81
C GLN A 48 -11.93 6.43 -5.13
N LEU A 49 -10.81 6.34 -5.84
CA LEU A 49 -10.11 7.50 -6.35
C LEU A 49 -11.10 8.35 -7.16
N HIS A 50 -11.19 9.62 -6.83
CA HIS A 50 -12.23 10.52 -7.30
C HIS A 50 -12.37 10.51 -8.83
N LYS A 51 -13.60 10.28 -9.30
CA LYS A 51 -14.08 10.38 -10.69
C LYS A 51 -13.88 11.74 -11.36
N LYS A 52 -13.22 12.72 -10.72
CA LYS A 52 -13.24 14.12 -11.18
C LYS A 52 -12.17 14.49 -12.18
N ASP A 53 -11.16 13.64 -12.41
CA ASP A 53 -9.99 14.04 -13.19
C ASP A 53 -9.80 13.31 -14.53
N PHE A 54 -10.77 12.49 -14.93
CA PHE A 54 -10.68 11.74 -16.20
C PHE A 54 -11.99 11.80 -16.98
N ASP A 55 -11.89 11.97 -18.31
CA ASP A 55 -13.00 12.00 -19.23
C ASP A 55 -13.94 10.79 -19.09
N GLU A 56 -15.24 11.01 -19.31
CA GLU A 56 -16.35 10.08 -19.05
C GLU A 56 -16.27 8.73 -19.78
N ASP A 57 -15.34 8.55 -20.72
CA ASP A 57 -15.24 7.33 -21.55
C ASP A 57 -14.29 6.26 -21.00
N GLU A 58 -13.49 6.52 -19.98
CA GLU A 58 -12.67 5.51 -19.31
C GLU A 58 -13.19 5.25 -17.89
N LEU A 59 -14.02 4.24 -17.76
CA LEU A 59 -14.44 3.63 -16.49
C LEU A 59 -13.24 2.98 -15.77
N PHE A 60 -12.24 3.77 -15.39
CA PHE A 60 -11.22 3.34 -14.45
C PHE A 60 -11.73 3.54 -13.02
N SER A 61 -12.52 2.57 -12.57
CA SER A 61 -12.72 2.37 -11.15
C SER A 61 -11.40 1.89 -10.55
N THR A 62 -10.55 2.82 -10.15
CA THR A 62 -9.30 2.53 -9.46
C THR A 62 -9.59 2.44 -7.97
N SER A 63 -10.02 1.28 -7.52
CA SER A 63 -10.07 0.97 -6.09
C SER A 63 -8.81 0.20 -5.71
N VAL A 64 -8.12 0.59 -4.66
CA VAL A 64 -7.13 -0.27 -4.01
C VAL A 64 -7.85 -1.42 -3.31
N ASP A 65 -7.21 -2.59 -3.27
CA ASP A 65 -7.87 -3.77 -2.71
C ASP A 65 -8.07 -3.66 -1.20
N VAL A 66 -7.04 -3.22 -0.48
CA VAL A 66 -7.11 -3.00 0.96
C VAL A 66 -6.29 -1.78 1.35
N ARG A 67 -6.81 -0.99 2.28
CA ARG A 67 -6.10 0.12 2.91
C ARG A 67 -6.15 -0.05 4.42
N ALA A 68 -5.02 0.07 5.07
CA ALA A 68 -4.90 -0.03 6.52
C ALA A 68 -4.16 1.20 7.07
N LYS A 69 -4.62 1.69 8.22
CA LYS A 69 -3.93 2.72 9.00
C LYS A 69 -3.41 2.11 10.28
N LEU A 70 -2.10 2.19 10.48
CA LEU A 70 -1.41 1.62 11.61
C LEU A 70 -1.53 2.53 12.85
N ASN A 71 -1.21 1.98 14.01
CA ASN A 71 -1.26 2.69 15.29
C ASN A 71 -0.30 3.88 15.38
N ASP A 72 0.78 3.92 14.60
CA ASP A 72 1.72 5.04 14.51
C ASP A 72 1.32 6.11 13.48
N GLY A 73 0.24 5.89 12.75
CA GLY A 73 -0.28 6.76 11.70
C GLY A 73 0.15 6.34 10.28
N THR A 74 1.11 5.44 10.13
CA THR A 74 1.53 4.91 8.82
C THR A 74 0.34 4.32 8.09
N GLU A 75 0.19 4.63 6.80
CA GLU A 75 -0.83 4.02 5.96
C GLU A 75 -0.22 2.96 5.05
N VAL A 76 -0.90 1.84 4.93
CA VAL A 76 -0.48 0.71 4.09
C VAL A 76 -1.57 0.41 3.07
N ILE A 77 -1.16 0.37 1.80
CA ILE A 77 -1.99 -0.05 0.69
C ILE A 77 -1.56 -1.46 0.30
N ILE A 78 -2.51 -2.40 0.27
CA ILE A 78 -2.28 -3.77 -0.20
C ILE A 78 -3.04 -3.92 -1.51
N GLU A 79 -2.32 -4.24 -2.57
CA GLU A 79 -2.85 -4.45 -3.92
C GLU A 79 -2.60 -5.89 -4.34
N ILE A 80 -3.62 -6.55 -4.93
CA ILE A 80 -3.55 -7.95 -5.32
C ILE A 80 -3.66 -8.04 -6.83
N GLN A 81 -2.57 -8.46 -7.46
CA GLN A 81 -2.44 -8.50 -8.91
C GLN A 81 -2.43 -9.95 -9.43
N VAL A 82 -3.58 -10.43 -9.86
CA VAL A 82 -3.76 -11.79 -10.39
C VAL A 82 -3.26 -11.93 -11.84
N ARG A 83 -3.32 -10.85 -12.62
CA ARG A 83 -2.93 -10.86 -14.02
C ARG A 83 -1.78 -9.91 -14.29
N LYS A 84 -0.85 -10.30 -15.16
CA LYS A 84 0.23 -9.39 -15.58
C LYS A 84 -0.37 -8.18 -16.30
N GLN A 85 -0.15 -6.98 -15.75
CA GLN A 85 -0.51 -5.71 -16.36
C GLN A 85 0.76 -4.90 -16.62
N HIS A 86 0.93 -4.42 -17.84
CA HIS A 86 2.15 -3.72 -18.25
C HIS A 86 2.46 -2.45 -17.43
N TYR A 87 1.42 -1.76 -16.97
CA TYR A 87 1.55 -0.49 -16.23
C TYR A 87 1.23 -0.62 -14.74
N PHE A 88 1.30 -1.84 -14.20
CA PHE A 88 0.98 -2.07 -12.80
C PHE A 88 1.81 -1.20 -11.85
N LEU A 89 3.13 -1.15 -12.03
CA LEU A 89 4.01 -0.35 -11.18
C LEU A 89 3.67 1.15 -11.25
N ASN A 90 3.38 1.68 -12.43
CA ASN A 90 3.00 3.08 -12.60
C ASN A 90 1.71 3.39 -11.83
N ARG A 91 0.71 2.52 -11.97
CA ARG A 91 -0.55 2.63 -11.23
C ARG A 91 -0.35 2.53 -9.73
N PHE A 92 0.47 1.61 -9.28
CA PHE A 92 0.75 1.41 -7.86
C PHE A 92 1.47 2.62 -7.25
N HIS A 93 2.48 3.18 -7.94
CA HIS A 93 3.10 4.44 -7.53
C HIS A 93 2.10 5.60 -7.46
N TYR A 94 1.17 5.67 -8.43
CA TYR A 94 0.12 6.67 -8.40
C TYR A 94 -0.76 6.55 -7.15
N TYR A 95 -1.14 5.34 -6.75
CA TYR A 95 -1.93 5.12 -5.53
C TYR A 95 -1.21 5.62 -4.28
N LEU A 96 0.07 5.29 -4.15
CA LEU A 96 0.87 5.74 -3.01
C LEU A 96 1.04 7.26 -2.98
N ALA A 97 1.31 7.87 -4.13
CA ALA A 97 1.45 9.31 -4.23
C ALA A 97 0.12 10.03 -3.90
N ASN A 98 -0.99 9.52 -4.42
CA ASN A 98 -2.31 10.07 -4.13
C ASN A 98 -2.64 9.99 -2.64
N GLN A 99 -2.30 8.88 -1.97
CA GLN A 99 -2.49 8.73 -0.52
C GLN A 99 -1.69 9.76 0.28
N LEU A 100 -0.45 10.09 -0.14
CA LEU A 100 0.32 11.19 0.48
C LEU A 100 -0.38 12.54 0.30
N VAL A 101 -0.97 12.80 -0.87
CA VAL A 101 -1.73 14.02 -1.13
C VAL A 101 -2.97 14.08 -0.23
N GLU A 102 -3.69 12.98 -0.08
CA GLU A 102 -4.85 12.89 0.81
C GLU A 102 -4.47 13.18 2.27
N ASN A 103 -3.35 12.61 2.75
CA ASN A 103 -2.85 12.87 4.10
C ASN A 103 -2.60 14.37 4.33
N LEU A 104 -1.97 15.05 3.37
CA LEU A 104 -1.77 16.50 3.44
C LEU A 104 -3.07 17.29 3.41
N GLN A 105 -4.05 16.86 2.61
CA GLN A 105 -5.36 17.53 2.57
C GLN A 105 -6.10 17.40 3.90
N GLN A 106 -6.05 16.22 4.54
CA GLN A 106 -6.64 16.01 5.86
C GLN A 106 -6.00 16.91 6.93
N LEU A 107 -4.66 17.01 6.95
CA LEU A 107 -3.94 17.91 7.85
C LEU A 107 -4.34 19.38 7.67
N ARG A 108 -4.53 19.81 6.42
CA ARG A 108 -5.03 21.17 6.12
C ARG A 108 -6.45 21.39 6.65
N GLN A 109 -7.35 20.43 6.46
CA GLN A 109 -8.74 20.52 6.95
C GLN A 109 -8.79 20.56 8.48
N GLN A 110 -7.82 19.97 9.17
CA GLN A 110 -7.66 20.02 10.62
C GLN A 110 -6.98 21.31 11.13
N GLY A 111 -6.69 22.25 10.23
CA GLY A 111 -6.05 23.52 10.58
C GLY A 111 -4.55 23.46 10.85
N GLN A 112 -3.91 22.34 10.53
CA GLN A 112 -2.47 22.10 10.81
C GLN A 112 -1.55 22.60 9.69
N THR A 113 -1.86 23.75 9.09
CA THR A 113 -1.18 24.26 7.90
C THR A 113 0.31 24.58 8.08
N HIS A 114 0.72 25.02 9.28
CA HIS A 114 2.09 25.45 9.53
C HIS A 114 3.10 24.31 9.71
N LYS A 115 2.63 23.09 10.07
CA LYS A 115 3.47 21.92 10.35
C LYS A 115 3.08 20.68 9.54
N MET A 116 2.31 20.87 8.49
CA MET A 116 1.77 19.73 7.73
C MET A 116 2.85 18.78 7.18
N TYR A 117 4.00 19.31 6.74
CA TYR A 117 5.10 18.47 6.25
C TYR A 117 5.84 17.72 7.35
N GLU A 118 5.87 18.27 8.58
CA GLU A 118 6.44 17.58 9.75
C GLU A 118 5.52 16.48 10.27
N GLN A 119 4.23 16.56 9.92
CA GLN A 119 3.18 15.65 10.38
C GLN A 119 2.70 14.67 9.30
N MET A 120 3.32 14.72 8.12
CA MET A 120 3.04 13.72 7.09
C MET A 120 3.35 12.33 7.61
N GLU A 121 2.38 11.44 7.47
CA GLU A 121 2.57 10.04 7.79
C GLU A 121 3.12 9.27 6.58
N PRO A 122 3.93 8.23 6.79
CA PRO A 122 4.41 7.37 5.72
C PRO A 122 3.28 6.64 5.01
N VAL A 123 3.49 6.36 3.73
CA VAL A 123 2.62 5.50 2.94
C VAL A 123 3.43 4.35 2.36
N TYR A 124 3.07 3.13 2.73
CA TYR A 124 3.73 1.92 2.27
C TYR A 124 2.80 1.11 1.40
N GLY A 125 3.34 0.49 0.39
CA GLY A 125 2.61 -0.38 -0.52
C GLY A 125 3.08 -1.82 -0.43
N ILE A 126 2.15 -2.76 -0.43
CA ILE A 126 2.43 -4.19 -0.58
C ILE A 126 1.67 -4.66 -1.80
N ALA A 127 2.37 -5.22 -2.78
CA ALA A 127 1.75 -5.83 -3.94
C ALA A 127 1.90 -7.35 -3.88
N ILE A 128 0.79 -8.06 -3.84
CA ILE A 128 0.75 -9.53 -3.93
C ILE A 128 0.60 -9.89 -5.41
N LEU A 129 1.63 -10.51 -5.97
CA LEU A 129 1.69 -10.83 -7.39
C LEU A 129 1.54 -12.34 -7.59
N GLU A 130 0.58 -12.78 -8.40
CA GLU A 130 0.49 -14.19 -8.83
C GLU A 130 1.59 -14.52 -9.84
N LYS A 131 2.02 -13.54 -10.62
CA LYS A 131 3.12 -13.66 -11.59
C LYS A 131 4.15 -12.58 -11.33
N THR A 132 5.41 -12.97 -11.21
CA THR A 132 6.49 -12.01 -10.99
C THR A 132 6.56 -10.94 -12.07
N LEU A 133 6.77 -9.70 -11.62
CA LEU A 133 7.12 -8.55 -12.47
C LEU A 133 8.63 -8.34 -12.55
N LEU A 134 9.37 -8.96 -11.63
CA LEU A 134 10.80 -8.78 -11.41
C LEU A 134 11.50 -10.14 -11.55
N PRO A 135 11.67 -10.63 -12.79
CA PRO A 135 12.15 -12.01 -13.03
C PRO A 135 13.60 -12.24 -12.57
N ASP A 136 14.37 -11.15 -12.37
CA ASP A 136 15.78 -11.23 -11.94
C ASP A 136 15.92 -11.27 -10.41
N GLU A 137 14.81 -11.14 -9.66
CA GLU A 137 14.83 -11.21 -8.20
C GLU A 137 14.62 -12.65 -7.74
N GLU A 138 15.53 -13.14 -6.90
CA GLU A 138 15.49 -14.51 -6.38
C GLU A 138 14.60 -14.65 -5.14
N SER A 139 14.43 -13.55 -4.40
CA SER A 139 13.61 -13.55 -3.18
C SER A 139 12.12 -13.51 -3.50
N PRO A 140 11.27 -14.27 -2.79
CA PRO A 140 9.83 -14.16 -2.91
C PRO A 140 9.26 -12.86 -2.32
N ILE A 141 10.04 -12.15 -1.49
CA ILE A 141 9.68 -10.87 -0.89
C ILE A 141 10.82 -9.90 -1.18
N ASN A 142 10.51 -8.81 -1.87
CA ASN A 142 11.45 -7.77 -2.23
C ASN A 142 10.91 -6.40 -1.78
N THR A 143 11.71 -5.65 -1.04
CA THR A 143 11.33 -4.35 -0.51
C THR A 143 12.19 -3.26 -1.12
N TYR A 144 11.53 -2.19 -1.58
CA TYR A 144 12.14 -1.06 -2.27
C TYR A 144 11.84 0.25 -1.54
N TRP A 145 12.85 1.11 -1.45
CA TRP A 145 12.76 2.45 -0.88
C TRP A 145 13.65 3.42 -1.64
N MET A 146 13.48 4.71 -1.39
CA MET A 146 14.37 5.73 -1.97
C MET A 146 15.74 5.65 -1.34
N ALA A 147 16.79 5.59 -2.17
CA ALA A 147 18.16 5.52 -1.72
C ALA A 147 19.09 6.35 -2.63
N ASN A 148 20.26 6.68 -2.11
CA ASN A 148 21.33 7.26 -2.91
C ASN A 148 21.82 6.23 -3.94
N SER A 149 21.71 6.54 -5.23
CA SER A 149 22.04 5.63 -6.31
C SER A 149 23.52 5.20 -6.38
N ARG A 150 24.42 5.97 -5.74
CA ARG A 150 25.86 5.66 -5.72
C ARG A 150 26.29 4.85 -4.50
N THR A 151 25.64 5.09 -3.35
CA THR A 151 26.09 4.51 -2.08
C THR A 151 25.11 3.46 -1.50
N GLY A 152 23.93 3.34 -2.08
CA GLY A 152 22.84 2.48 -1.56
C GLY A 152 22.23 2.96 -0.23
N LYS A 153 22.69 4.08 0.31
CA LYS A 153 22.19 4.56 1.61
C LYS A 153 20.75 5.04 1.49
N PRO A 154 19.83 4.56 2.35
CA PRO A 154 18.42 4.99 2.34
C PRO A 154 18.30 6.50 2.56
N LEU A 155 17.32 7.10 1.87
CA LEU A 155 16.92 8.49 2.08
C LEU A 155 15.78 8.52 3.08
N TYR A 156 16.06 9.01 4.29
CA TYR A 156 15.07 9.10 5.35
C TYR A 156 14.45 10.48 5.45
N SER A 157 13.15 10.50 5.71
CA SER A 157 12.42 11.68 6.16
C SER A 157 12.33 11.71 7.70
N TYR A 158 12.07 12.87 8.27
CA TYR A 158 11.86 13.03 9.70
C TYR A 158 10.36 13.18 9.99
N TYR A 159 9.90 12.53 11.06
CA TYR A 159 8.53 12.60 11.53
C TYR A 159 8.44 13.20 12.93
N LYS A 160 7.23 13.57 13.31
CA LYS A 160 6.92 14.22 14.60
C LYS A 160 7.48 13.51 15.83
N ASN A 161 7.76 12.23 15.74
CA ASN A 161 8.30 11.42 16.85
C ASN A 161 9.83 11.32 16.84
N GLY A 162 10.52 12.10 16.00
CA GLY A 162 11.98 12.05 15.86
C GLY A 162 12.52 10.77 15.20
N LYS A 163 11.65 9.87 14.78
CA LYS A 163 12.03 8.67 14.04
C LYS A 163 12.44 9.03 12.62
N ARG A 164 13.43 8.32 12.11
CA ARG A 164 13.81 8.38 10.69
C ARG A 164 13.12 7.23 9.98
N GLN A 165 12.33 7.53 8.97
CA GLN A 165 11.62 6.52 8.19
C GLN A 165 11.64 6.90 6.71
N ASN A 166 11.46 5.92 5.84
CA ASN A 166 11.14 6.18 4.44
C ASN A 166 9.70 6.71 4.36
N LEU A 167 9.50 7.78 3.60
CA LEU A 167 8.15 8.31 3.38
C LEU A 167 7.33 7.39 2.48
N LEU A 168 8.01 6.74 1.52
CA LEU A 168 7.43 5.77 0.60
C LEU A 168 8.28 4.49 0.61
N GLN A 169 7.61 3.36 0.73
CA GLN A 169 8.21 2.03 0.64
C GLN A 169 7.26 1.09 -0.10
N ILE A 170 7.81 0.19 -0.90
CA ILE A 170 7.06 -0.78 -1.68
C ILE A 170 7.64 -2.17 -1.41
N ALA A 171 6.77 -3.15 -1.15
CA ALA A 171 7.12 -4.56 -1.09
C ALA A 171 6.32 -5.36 -2.15
N PHE A 172 6.99 -6.36 -2.74
CA PHE A 172 6.39 -7.28 -3.71
C PHE A 172 6.60 -8.71 -3.25
#